data_3ee16cff4258a483ef645cd248ec18ad
#
_entry.id   3ee16cff4258a483ef645cd248ec18ad
#
_cell.length_a   1.000
_cell.length_b   1.000
_cell.length_c   1.000
_cell.angle_alpha   90.00
_cell.angle_beta   90.00
_cell.angle_gamma   90.00
#
_symmetry.space_group_name_H-M   'P 1'
#
loop_
_entity.id
_entity.type
_entity.pdbx_description
1 polymer ?
#
loop_
_entity_poly.entity_id
_entity_poly.type
_entity_poly.pdbx_seq_one_letter_code
_entity_poly.pdbx_strand_id
1 'polypeptide(L)'
;MSEFTLTYDVRTSAPTLARFHRSNADFRAILGPIGGGKSVACCVEIFRRCKEQRVSTDGFRRSRWVVVRNTKGELKDTTLKTWFDWFPDSGTPGQGVGYWKETAMTYFIHYGDVRAEILFRALDTPADVSKVLSLELTGCWFNECREIVQEIVEGVQGRLERYPSQKMGGSDYWLMIADTNPPQLGSYWWKIFEHVPLEDDDPKTVVLCDTFKQPDALSPEAENKVNLAPGYYERKAQGRSNAYINVFIRAKYALSQAGKPVYWDTFRYDRHVSKTPLYIDPYLPVIVGQDFGLTPAGLWMQMQHDGRIHILRETPAFDMGTKRYIKSKFNPMRKTTFPTNEVIVVGDPSGVRRADSDENTCFKEFKNAGILAKAAPTNDPTTRIKALDDLFGEYPDCRPLVLIDPSCKSFIRAMQSDYKYRRLKLSVAELYDDKPDKTHPCSHLVEGGQYGAMFLSSKKYDPADYLPVESGFNPLFMHQPYRPAQKEGY
;
A
#
# COMPACT_ATOMS: atom_id res chain seq x y z
N MET A 1 23.49 41.40 19.77
CA MET A 1 22.82 40.12 19.47
C MET A 1 23.04 39.84 17.99
N SER A 2 23.73 38.75 17.63
CA SER A 2 23.81 38.34 16.23
C SER A 2 22.39 37.95 15.78
N GLU A 3 21.91 38.62 14.75
CA GLU A 3 20.59 38.37 14.18
C GLU A 3 20.60 36.98 13.52
N PHE A 4 19.71 36.07 13.99
CA PHE A 4 19.54 34.78 13.37
C PHE A 4 18.75 34.95 12.09
N THR A 5 19.37 34.68 10.95
CA THR A 5 18.72 34.74 9.64
C THR A 5 18.55 33.36 9.05
N LEU A 6 17.30 32.96 8.80
CA LEU A 6 16.95 31.71 8.13
C LEU A 6 16.65 31.98 6.66
N THR A 7 17.52 31.54 5.76
CA THR A 7 17.29 31.63 4.32
C THR A 7 16.80 30.28 3.79
N TYR A 8 15.52 30.18 3.49
CA TYR A 8 14.89 28.98 2.97
C TYR A 8 13.83 29.36 1.90
N ASP A 9 14.06 28.97 0.66
CA ASP A 9 13.12 29.16 -0.44
C ASP A 9 13.01 27.90 -1.30
N VAL A 10 11.82 27.30 -1.32
CA VAL A 10 11.50 26.08 -2.07
C VAL A 10 10.46 26.30 -3.16
N ARG A 11 10.02 27.54 -3.39
CA ARG A 11 8.92 27.85 -4.32
C ARG A 11 9.21 27.40 -5.74
N THR A 12 10.44 27.57 -6.19
CA THR A 12 10.90 27.18 -7.53
C THR A 12 11.74 25.91 -7.53
N SER A 13 12.57 25.70 -6.50
CA SER A 13 13.51 24.59 -6.44
C SER A 13 12.86 23.25 -6.00
N ALA A 14 11.79 23.32 -5.23
CA ALA A 14 11.08 22.14 -4.73
C ALA A 14 9.57 22.42 -4.55
N PRO A 15 8.80 22.51 -5.66
CA PRO A 15 7.38 22.86 -5.64
C PRO A 15 6.53 21.95 -4.74
N THR A 16 6.90 20.69 -4.60
CA THR A 16 6.22 19.74 -3.69
C THR A 16 6.37 20.15 -2.23
N LEU A 17 7.57 20.59 -1.81
CA LEU A 17 7.78 21.11 -0.45
C LEU A 17 7.07 22.45 -0.23
N ALA A 18 6.99 23.29 -1.25
CA ALA A 18 6.21 24.53 -1.18
C ALA A 18 4.72 24.26 -0.98
N ARG A 19 4.16 23.21 -1.61
CA ARG A 19 2.77 22.77 -1.38
C ARG A 19 2.58 22.21 0.04
N PHE A 20 3.54 21.43 0.54
CA PHE A 20 3.53 20.93 1.91
C PHE A 20 3.41 22.07 2.93
N HIS A 21 4.19 23.16 2.79
CA HIS A 21 4.12 24.31 3.69
C HIS A 21 2.81 25.11 3.58
N ARG A 22 2.15 25.07 2.43
CA ARG A 22 0.86 25.77 2.22
C ARG A 22 -0.35 24.99 2.73
N SER A 23 -0.22 23.69 2.92
CA SER A 23 -1.31 22.87 3.44
C SER A 23 -1.59 23.20 4.91
N ASN A 24 -2.87 23.22 5.26
CA ASN A 24 -3.37 23.36 6.63
C ASN A 24 -3.91 22.04 7.20
N ALA A 25 -3.70 20.93 6.52
CA ALA A 25 -4.09 19.64 7.06
C ALA A 25 -3.33 19.30 8.35
N ASP A 26 -4.03 18.70 9.29
CA ASP A 26 -3.48 18.34 10.59
C ASP A 26 -2.47 17.18 10.50
N PHE A 27 -2.62 16.33 9.51
CA PHE A 27 -1.63 15.32 9.20
C PHE A 27 -1.10 15.52 7.76
N ARG A 28 0.23 15.62 7.63
CA ARG A 28 0.92 15.84 6.36
C ARG A 28 2.13 14.95 6.24
N ALA A 29 2.31 14.30 5.09
CA ALA A 29 3.42 13.37 4.87
C ALA A 29 4.12 13.64 3.53
N ILE A 30 5.46 13.67 3.55
CA ILE A 30 6.31 13.88 2.38
C ILE A 30 6.97 12.56 1.99
N LEU A 31 6.82 12.17 0.74
CA LEU A 31 7.50 11.03 0.13
C LEU A 31 8.39 11.53 -1.00
N GLY A 32 9.64 11.07 -1.06
CA GLY A 32 10.53 11.50 -2.14
C GLY A 32 11.91 10.84 -2.09
N PRO A 33 12.76 11.16 -3.08
CA PRO A 33 14.11 10.62 -3.18
C PRO A 33 15.03 11.12 -2.07
N ILE A 34 16.20 10.49 -1.92
CA ILE A 34 17.29 11.04 -1.08
C ILE A 34 17.71 12.42 -1.61
N GLY A 35 18.16 13.30 -0.72
CA GLY A 35 18.56 14.66 -1.13
C GLY A 35 17.40 15.57 -1.57
N GLY A 36 16.16 15.12 -1.51
CA GLY A 36 14.99 15.92 -1.91
C GLY A 36 14.62 17.06 -0.95
N GLY A 37 15.34 17.30 0.15
CA GLY A 37 15.10 18.38 1.10
C GLY A 37 13.96 18.14 2.11
N LYS A 38 13.41 16.92 2.16
CA LYS A 38 12.24 16.56 2.99
C LYS A 38 12.42 16.88 4.48
N SER A 39 13.49 16.36 5.09
CA SER A 39 13.74 16.55 6.53
C SER A 39 14.01 18.01 6.88
N VAL A 40 14.67 18.77 5.98
CA VAL A 40 14.84 20.23 6.12
C VAL A 40 13.48 20.91 6.12
N ALA A 41 12.58 20.53 5.20
CA ALA A 41 11.23 21.09 5.17
C ALA A 41 10.48 20.84 6.48
N CYS A 42 10.62 19.65 7.07
CA CYS A 42 10.01 19.36 8.37
C CYS A 42 10.61 20.22 9.51
N CYS A 43 11.93 20.41 9.55
CA CYS A 43 12.58 21.29 10.51
C CYS A 43 12.04 22.73 10.42
N VAL A 44 12.01 23.29 9.20
CA VAL A 44 11.49 24.65 8.95
C VAL A 44 10.00 24.76 9.28
N GLU A 45 9.20 23.72 8.97
CA GLU A 45 7.78 23.72 9.29
C GLU A 45 7.53 23.76 10.80
N ILE A 46 8.29 23.00 11.61
CA ILE A 46 8.19 23.05 13.06
C ILE A 46 8.45 24.48 13.55
N PHE A 47 9.55 25.12 13.09
CA PHE A 47 9.88 26.48 13.51
C PHE A 47 8.80 27.48 13.11
N ARG A 48 8.28 27.38 11.87
CA ARG A 48 7.20 28.22 11.36
C ARG A 48 5.95 28.09 12.26
N ARG A 49 5.54 26.88 12.58
CA ARG A 49 4.36 26.63 13.43
C ARG A 49 4.57 27.10 14.88
N CYS A 50 5.78 27.00 15.42
CA CYS A 50 6.09 27.58 16.72
C CYS A 50 5.86 29.11 16.75
N LYS A 51 6.14 29.81 15.64
CA LYS A 51 5.90 31.25 15.49
C LYS A 51 4.43 31.61 15.28
N GLU A 52 3.64 30.68 14.73
CA GLU A 52 2.21 30.89 14.46
C GLU A 52 1.32 30.55 15.67
N GLN A 53 1.84 29.81 16.65
CA GLN A 53 1.11 29.47 17.88
C GLN A 53 0.66 30.76 18.59
N ARG A 54 -0.58 30.79 19.11
CA ARG A 54 -1.07 31.93 19.91
C ARG A 54 -0.18 32.24 21.10
N VAL A 55 -0.22 33.48 21.53
CA VAL A 55 0.46 33.89 22.76
C VAL A 55 -0.29 33.32 23.96
N SER A 56 0.41 32.61 24.83
CA SER A 56 -0.10 32.06 26.08
C SER A 56 -0.30 33.15 27.12
N THR A 57 -0.99 32.84 28.23
CA THR A 57 -1.30 33.79 29.29
C THR A 57 -0.08 34.44 29.95
N ASP A 58 1.09 33.84 29.80
CA ASP A 58 2.38 34.37 30.29
C ASP A 58 3.14 35.24 29.27
N GLY A 59 2.52 35.57 28.15
CA GLY A 59 3.07 36.46 27.16
C GLY A 59 3.99 35.77 26.11
N PHE A 60 4.10 34.43 26.14
CA PHE A 60 4.94 33.70 25.20
C PHE A 60 4.14 32.76 24.29
N ARG A 61 4.64 32.49 23.07
CA ARG A 61 4.14 31.45 22.16
C ARG A 61 4.76 30.12 22.56
N ARG A 62 3.99 29.32 23.26
CA ARG A 62 4.45 28.04 23.81
C ARG A 62 4.02 26.88 22.93
N SER A 63 4.96 25.99 22.62
CA SER A 63 4.66 24.72 21.93
C SER A 63 5.63 23.64 22.37
N ARG A 64 5.24 22.40 22.24
CA ARG A 64 6.07 21.23 22.52
C ARG A 64 5.91 20.20 21.41
N TRP A 65 7.01 19.88 20.77
CA TRP A 65 7.06 18.97 19.66
C TRP A 65 7.87 17.73 20.02
N VAL A 66 7.47 16.57 19.49
CA VAL A 66 8.31 15.39 19.52
C VAL A 66 8.79 15.05 18.11
N VAL A 67 10.07 14.83 17.96
CA VAL A 67 10.73 14.30 16.76
C VAL A 67 11.04 12.84 17.02
N VAL A 68 10.42 11.97 16.24
CA VAL A 68 10.53 10.52 16.40
C VAL A 68 11.39 9.94 15.28
N ARG A 69 12.35 9.12 15.67
CA ARG A 69 13.16 8.28 14.80
C ARG A 69 13.20 6.85 15.37
N ASN A 70 13.39 5.82 14.55
CA ASN A 70 13.40 4.45 15.05
C ASN A 70 14.55 4.20 16.03
N THR A 71 15.81 4.46 15.68
CA THR A 71 16.95 4.17 16.55
C THR A 71 17.66 5.42 17.08
N LYS A 72 18.30 5.30 18.27
CA LYS A 72 19.06 6.39 18.88
C LYS A 72 20.29 6.78 18.05
N GLY A 73 20.93 5.81 17.40
CA GLY A 73 22.08 6.05 16.52
C GLY A 73 21.68 6.94 15.34
N GLU A 74 20.66 6.54 14.59
CA GLU A 74 20.18 7.30 13.44
C GLU A 74 19.60 8.67 13.84
N LEU A 75 18.90 8.75 14.98
CA LEU A 75 18.45 10.03 15.52
C LEU A 75 19.60 11.01 15.69
N LYS A 76 20.72 10.58 16.30
CA LYS A 76 21.90 11.41 16.52
C LYS A 76 22.68 11.68 15.23
N ASP A 77 22.85 10.67 14.40
CA ASP A 77 23.73 10.74 13.23
C ASP A 77 23.12 11.44 12.03
N THR A 78 21.80 11.52 11.95
CA THR A 78 21.11 12.13 10.82
C THR A 78 20.16 13.26 11.24
N THR A 79 19.14 12.98 12.02
CA THR A 79 18.05 13.91 12.33
C THR A 79 18.54 15.11 13.15
N LEU A 80 19.32 14.87 14.21
CA LEU A 80 19.87 15.94 15.03
C LEU A 80 20.91 16.78 14.26
N LYS A 81 21.74 16.16 13.41
CA LYS A 81 22.69 16.92 12.57
C LYS A 81 21.94 17.86 11.65
N THR A 82 20.90 17.36 10.94
CA THR A 82 20.04 18.22 10.09
C THR A 82 19.39 19.34 10.90
N TRP A 83 18.93 19.06 12.12
CA TRP A 83 18.36 20.10 13.00
C TRP A 83 19.38 21.17 13.33
N PHE A 84 20.62 20.79 13.77
CA PHE A 84 21.66 21.75 14.15
C PHE A 84 22.24 22.53 12.96
N ASP A 85 22.24 21.97 11.76
CA ASP A 85 22.64 22.70 10.56
C ASP A 85 21.72 23.91 10.29
N TRP A 86 20.44 23.81 10.66
CA TRP A 86 19.43 24.87 10.47
C TRP A 86 19.18 25.70 11.72
N PHE A 87 19.29 25.10 12.89
CA PHE A 87 19.07 25.72 14.20
C PHE A 87 20.29 25.43 15.12
N PRO A 88 21.38 26.21 14.94
CA PRO A 88 22.59 25.97 15.72
C PRO A 88 22.35 26.08 17.22
N ASP A 89 23.05 25.25 17.98
CA ASP A 89 23.06 25.32 19.44
C ASP A 89 23.85 26.53 19.91
N SER A 90 23.19 27.44 20.62
CA SER A 90 23.84 28.62 21.20
C SER A 90 24.53 28.31 22.53
N GLY A 91 24.34 27.13 23.09
CA GLY A 91 24.86 26.71 24.41
C GLY A 91 24.20 27.44 25.60
N THR A 92 23.50 28.55 25.38
CA THR A 92 22.99 29.41 26.44
C THR A 92 21.58 29.93 26.12
N PRO A 93 20.62 29.91 27.07
CA PRO A 93 19.30 30.49 26.88
C PRO A 93 19.35 31.97 26.50
N GLY A 94 18.59 32.35 25.47
CA GLY A 94 18.46 33.74 25.02
C GLY A 94 19.56 34.23 24.07
N GLN A 95 20.49 33.35 23.69
CA GLN A 95 21.43 33.59 22.61
C GLN A 95 21.01 32.83 21.35
N GLY A 96 21.24 33.38 20.17
CA GLY A 96 20.85 32.76 18.90
C GLY A 96 19.34 32.43 18.83
N VAL A 97 19.01 31.29 18.19
CA VAL A 97 17.62 30.82 18.03
C VAL A 97 17.19 29.88 19.16
N GLY A 98 18.14 29.18 19.79
CA GLY A 98 17.86 28.24 20.87
C GLY A 98 19.11 27.50 21.34
N TYR A 99 18.92 26.60 22.29
CA TYR A 99 19.99 25.83 22.91
C TYR A 99 19.60 24.37 23.13
N TRP A 100 20.62 23.51 23.15
CA TRP A 100 20.45 22.06 23.35
C TRP A 100 20.70 21.63 24.78
N LYS A 101 19.90 20.67 25.27
CA LYS A 101 20.12 20.00 26.53
C LYS A 101 20.24 18.48 26.33
N GLU A 102 21.47 17.98 26.29
CA GLU A 102 21.80 16.58 25.98
C GLU A 102 21.09 15.60 26.93
N THR A 103 21.08 15.87 28.26
CA THR A 103 20.47 14.97 29.25
C THR A 103 18.98 14.78 29.04
N ALA A 104 18.28 15.80 28.49
CA ALA A 104 16.86 15.76 28.19
C ALA A 104 16.59 15.34 26.73
N MET A 105 17.61 15.24 25.90
CA MET A 105 17.46 15.07 24.44
C MET A 105 16.43 16.06 23.88
N THR A 106 16.61 17.35 24.23
CA THR A 106 15.62 18.41 23.93
C THR A 106 16.33 19.67 23.46
N TYR A 107 15.88 20.23 22.35
CA TYR A 107 16.26 21.54 21.88
C TYR A 107 15.21 22.56 22.29
N PHE A 108 15.62 23.65 22.93
CA PHE A 108 14.75 24.73 23.39
C PHE A 108 14.88 25.91 22.44
N ILE A 109 13.77 26.27 21.77
CA ILE A 109 13.72 27.51 20.96
C ILE A 109 13.37 28.67 21.90
N HIS A 110 14.25 29.66 21.95
CA HIS A 110 14.08 30.93 22.67
C HIS A 110 14.35 32.08 21.70
N TYR A 111 13.36 32.40 20.87
CA TYR A 111 13.49 33.40 19.82
C TYR A 111 12.32 34.39 19.88
N GLY A 112 12.59 35.66 20.17
CA GLY A 112 11.55 36.65 20.41
C GLY A 112 10.61 36.20 21.52
N ASP A 113 9.31 36.16 21.22
CA ASP A 113 8.25 35.65 22.10
C ASP A 113 8.04 34.14 22.03
N VAL A 114 8.77 33.41 21.17
CA VAL A 114 8.66 31.95 21.05
C VAL A 114 9.42 31.23 22.16
N ARG A 115 8.74 30.29 22.80
CA ARG A 115 9.31 29.36 23.79
C ARG A 115 8.83 27.95 23.48
N ALA A 116 9.62 27.22 22.69
CA ALA A 116 9.27 25.88 22.26
C ALA A 116 10.25 24.82 22.73
N GLU A 117 9.74 23.64 23.01
CA GLU A 117 10.50 22.43 23.36
C GLU A 117 10.42 21.44 22.20
N ILE A 118 11.57 21.05 21.65
CA ILE A 118 11.65 20.06 20.59
C ILE A 118 12.34 18.82 21.15
N LEU A 119 11.54 17.81 21.47
CA LEU A 119 11.96 16.57 22.12
C LEU A 119 12.38 15.56 21.06
N PHE A 120 13.61 15.08 21.09
CA PHE A 120 14.11 14.05 20.20
C PHE A 120 14.01 12.68 20.87
N ARG A 121 13.24 11.75 20.27
CA ARG A 121 12.96 10.43 20.87
C ARG A 121 13.22 9.32 19.85
N ALA A 122 13.98 8.31 20.28
CA ALA A 122 14.12 7.07 19.54
C ALA A 122 13.04 6.08 20.02
N LEU A 123 12.21 5.62 19.10
CA LEU A 123 11.09 4.72 19.35
C LEU A 123 11.09 3.65 18.26
N ASP A 124 11.48 2.44 18.61
CA ASP A 124 11.74 1.34 17.67
C ASP A 124 10.67 0.25 17.73
N THR A 125 10.16 -0.02 18.92
CA THR A 125 9.26 -1.13 19.19
C THR A 125 7.92 -0.68 19.76
N PRO A 126 6.84 -1.48 19.66
CA PRO A 126 5.57 -1.18 20.33
C PRO A 126 5.70 -0.95 21.85
N ALA A 127 6.70 -1.59 22.51
CA ALA A 127 6.97 -1.38 23.94
C ALA A 127 7.42 0.07 24.23
N ASP A 128 7.99 0.76 23.28
CA ASP A 128 8.44 2.16 23.43
C ASP A 128 7.28 3.16 23.50
N VAL A 129 6.06 2.75 23.16
CA VAL A 129 4.85 3.57 23.30
C VAL A 129 4.73 4.11 24.74
N SER A 130 5.11 3.30 25.74
CA SER A 130 5.10 3.73 27.15
C SER A 130 5.91 5.01 27.40
N LYS A 131 6.99 5.25 26.64
CA LYS A 131 7.85 6.44 26.78
C LYS A 131 7.17 7.72 26.30
N VAL A 132 6.15 7.64 25.46
CA VAL A 132 5.42 8.81 24.95
C VAL A 132 4.08 9.03 25.64
N LEU A 133 3.55 8.03 26.33
CA LEU A 133 2.23 8.11 26.98
C LEU A 133 2.12 9.20 28.07
N SER A 134 3.24 9.64 28.65
CA SER A 134 3.30 10.71 29.64
C SER A 134 3.52 12.10 29.02
N LEU A 135 3.74 12.20 27.70
CA LEU A 135 4.00 13.47 27.05
C LEU A 135 2.69 14.26 26.84
N GLU A 136 2.84 15.58 26.85
CA GLU A 136 1.81 16.53 26.43
C GLU A 136 2.40 17.35 25.29
N LEU A 137 1.79 17.26 24.11
CA LEU A 137 2.37 17.74 22.87
C LEU A 137 1.45 18.73 22.13
N THR A 138 2.05 19.63 21.37
CA THR A 138 1.42 20.45 20.35
C THR A 138 1.46 19.77 19.00
N GLY A 139 2.60 19.15 18.67
CA GLY A 139 2.80 18.49 17.38
C GLY A 139 3.89 17.41 17.43
N CYS A 140 4.01 16.67 16.33
CA CYS A 140 5.06 15.67 16.17
C CYS A 140 5.60 15.63 14.74
N TRP A 141 6.84 15.13 14.63
CA TRP A 141 7.48 14.82 13.36
C TRP A 141 8.01 13.39 13.37
N PHE A 142 7.52 12.55 12.44
CA PHE A 142 8.02 11.21 12.19
C PHE A 142 9.06 11.25 11.06
N ASN A 143 10.34 11.26 11.43
CA ASN A 143 11.43 11.28 10.47
C ASN A 143 11.75 9.86 9.98
N GLU A 144 11.88 9.68 8.66
CA GLU A 144 11.96 8.37 8.00
C GLU A 144 10.85 7.42 8.47
N CYS A 145 9.63 7.92 8.38
CA CYS A 145 8.44 7.32 8.99
C CYS A 145 8.18 5.88 8.54
N ARG A 146 8.64 5.45 7.36
CA ARG A 146 8.54 4.04 6.89
C ARG A 146 9.11 3.01 7.86
N GLU A 147 9.95 3.44 8.79
CA GLU A 147 10.62 2.59 9.79
C GLU A 147 9.88 2.60 11.14
N ILE A 148 8.84 3.42 11.28
CA ILE A 148 8.08 3.61 12.52
C ILE A 148 6.79 2.79 12.44
N VAL A 149 6.55 1.97 13.46
CA VAL A 149 5.37 1.09 13.51
C VAL A 149 4.10 1.86 13.90
N GLN A 150 2.95 1.32 13.49
CA GLN A 150 1.63 1.95 13.66
C GLN A 150 1.34 2.31 15.13
N GLU A 151 1.64 1.42 16.07
CA GLU A 151 1.35 1.60 17.49
C GLU A 151 2.07 2.82 18.08
N ILE A 152 3.25 3.15 17.58
CA ILE A 152 3.98 4.37 17.98
C ILE A 152 3.25 5.61 17.44
N VAL A 153 2.79 5.58 16.20
CA VAL A 153 2.06 6.71 15.60
C VAL A 153 0.78 6.99 16.38
N GLU A 154 -0.02 5.96 16.68
CA GLU A 154 -1.25 6.05 17.45
C GLU A 154 -0.99 6.54 18.90
N GLY A 155 0.08 6.01 19.52
CA GLY A 155 0.50 6.42 20.86
C GLY A 155 0.86 7.91 20.92
N VAL A 156 1.58 8.43 19.94
CA VAL A 156 1.95 9.85 19.82
C VAL A 156 0.73 10.70 19.50
N GLN A 157 -0.11 10.29 18.56
CA GLN A 157 -1.34 11.01 18.20
C GLN A 157 -2.23 11.25 19.41
N GLY A 158 -2.39 10.27 20.29
CA GLY A 158 -3.15 10.41 21.52
C GLY A 158 -2.56 11.40 22.55
N ARG A 159 -1.41 12.02 22.28
CA ARG A 159 -0.74 13.01 23.14
C ARG A 159 -0.79 14.44 22.60
N LEU A 160 -1.28 14.63 21.37
CA LEU A 160 -1.43 15.94 20.76
C LEU A 160 -2.54 16.76 21.42
N GLU A 161 -2.59 18.07 21.16
CA GLU A 161 -3.53 19.05 21.73
C GLU A 161 -3.46 19.22 23.24
N ARG A 162 -2.43 18.72 23.91
CA ARG A 162 -2.30 18.78 25.36
C ARG A 162 -1.36 19.87 25.87
N TYR A 163 -0.58 20.46 24.99
CA TYR A 163 0.35 21.53 25.34
C TYR A 163 0.27 22.69 24.33
N PRO A 164 0.24 23.94 24.80
CA PRO A 164 0.09 24.37 26.22
C PRO A 164 -1.27 23.97 26.77
N SER A 165 -1.36 23.88 28.10
CA SER A 165 -2.64 23.55 28.77
C SER A 165 -3.71 24.62 28.51
N GLN A 166 -4.99 24.25 28.64
CA GLN A 166 -6.10 25.19 28.47
C GLN A 166 -6.01 26.41 29.42
N LYS A 167 -5.44 26.24 30.62
CA LYS A 167 -5.17 27.33 31.55
C LYS A 167 -4.16 28.35 31.00
N MET A 168 -3.27 27.90 30.12
CA MET A 168 -2.27 28.72 29.45
C MET A 168 -2.76 29.29 28.10
N GLY A 169 -4.01 29.05 27.72
CA GLY A 169 -4.62 29.49 26.46
C GLY A 169 -4.83 28.38 25.46
N GLY A 170 -4.33 27.17 25.68
CA GLY A 170 -4.47 26.00 24.80
C GLY A 170 -3.62 26.08 23.54
N SER A 171 -3.66 25.01 22.74
CA SER A 171 -3.03 24.95 21.41
C SER A 171 -3.99 25.46 20.34
N ASP A 172 -3.47 26.15 19.31
CA ASP A 172 -4.23 26.57 18.12
C ASP A 172 -4.39 25.45 17.11
N TYR A 173 -3.50 24.47 17.18
CA TYR A 173 -3.43 23.35 16.23
C TYR A 173 -2.89 22.12 16.92
N TRP A 174 -3.21 20.98 16.36
CA TRP A 174 -2.42 19.78 16.51
C TRP A 174 -1.85 19.44 15.13
N LEU A 175 -0.62 18.97 15.08
CA LEU A 175 0.00 18.71 13.80
C LEU A 175 0.90 17.49 13.85
N MET A 176 0.63 16.56 12.94
CA MET A 176 1.54 15.46 12.61
C MET A 176 2.18 15.74 11.26
N ILE A 177 3.50 15.72 11.22
CA ILE A 177 4.25 15.74 9.96
C ILE A 177 5.12 14.50 9.87
N ALA A 178 5.31 14.00 8.66
CA ALA A 178 6.12 12.83 8.39
C ALA A 178 6.93 13.02 7.10
N ASP A 179 8.13 12.46 7.06
CA ASP A 179 8.93 12.41 5.85
C ASP A 179 9.59 11.04 5.69
N THR A 180 9.73 10.60 4.45
CA THR A 180 10.35 9.30 4.16
C THR A 180 10.77 9.13 2.70
N ASN A 181 11.63 8.17 2.44
CA ASN A 181 11.70 7.52 1.14
C ASN A 181 10.51 6.54 1.02
N PRO A 182 10.13 6.10 -0.19
CA PRO A 182 8.98 5.21 -0.37
C PRO A 182 8.99 4.01 0.58
N PRO A 183 7.88 3.78 1.29
CA PRO A 183 7.72 2.59 2.13
C PRO A 183 7.53 1.33 1.28
N GLN A 184 7.44 0.20 1.95
CA GLN A 184 7.11 -1.07 1.30
C GLN A 184 5.63 -1.11 0.90
N LEU A 185 5.34 -1.71 -0.25
CA LEU A 185 3.98 -1.99 -0.70
C LEU A 185 3.21 -2.76 0.38
N GLY A 186 1.97 -2.36 0.62
CA GLY A 186 1.07 -2.97 1.61
C GLY A 186 1.39 -2.64 3.07
N SER A 187 2.46 -1.88 3.38
CA SER A 187 2.76 -1.46 4.75
C SER A 187 1.78 -0.38 5.26
N TYR A 188 1.76 -0.16 6.59
CA TYR A 188 0.98 0.90 7.22
C TYR A 188 1.17 2.27 6.53
N TRP A 189 2.42 2.69 6.34
CA TRP A 189 2.73 3.97 5.69
C TRP A 189 2.36 4.00 4.22
N TRP A 190 2.46 2.87 3.51
CA TRP A 190 1.96 2.79 2.14
C TRP A 190 0.44 3.02 2.09
N LYS A 191 -0.32 2.42 3.01
CA LYS A 191 -1.78 2.65 3.10
C LYS A 191 -2.10 4.12 3.32
N ILE A 192 -1.33 4.83 4.15
CA ILE A 192 -1.50 6.28 4.35
C ILE A 192 -1.21 7.05 3.06
N PHE A 193 -0.07 6.80 2.40
CA PHE A 193 0.30 7.52 1.18
C PHE A 193 -0.63 7.26 0.00
N GLU A 194 -1.29 6.12 -0.06
CA GLU A 194 -2.23 5.73 -1.12
C GLU A 194 -3.70 5.87 -0.70
N HIS A 195 -3.96 6.41 0.50
CA HIS A 195 -5.32 6.57 1.06
C HIS A 195 -6.12 5.27 1.08
N VAL A 196 -5.44 4.16 1.39
CA VAL A 196 -6.05 2.82 1.51
C VAL A 196 -6.54 2.64 2.95
N PRO A 197 -7.73 2.06 3.20
CA PRO A 197 -8.20 1.75 4.54
C PRO A 197 -7.18 0.92 5.34
N LEU A 198 -7.04 1.21 6.63
CA LEU A 198 -6.18 0.40 7.51
C LEU A 198 -6.77 -0.99 7.71
N GLU A 199 -8.08 -1.06 7.87
CA GLU A 199 -8.86 -2.31 7.88
C GLU A 199 -9.54 -2.49 6.53
N ASP A 200 -9.39 -3.68 5.95
CA ASP A 200 -9.64 -3.93 4.52
C ASP A 200 -11.10 -3.69 4.07
N ASP A 201 -12.07 -3.70 4.99
CA ASP A 201 -13.49 -3.55 4.66
C ASP A 201 -14.16 -2.33 5.30
N ASP A 202 -13.42 -1.49 6.01
CA ASP A 202 -13.98 -0.29 6.62
C ASP A 202 -13.37 1.01 6.02
N PRO A 203 -14.11 1.70 5.12
CA PRO A 203 -13.67 2.99 4.57
C PRO A 203 -13.43 4.07 5.62
N LYS A 204 -13.99 3.93 6.83
CA LYS A 204 -13.78 4.88 7.93
C LYS A 204 -12.37 4.79 8.51
N THR A 205 -11.65 3.70 8.21
CA THR A 205 -10.27 3.52 8.66
C THR A 205 -9.23 4.13 7.71
N VAL A 206 -9.66 4.87 6.67
CA VAL A 206 -8.76 5.70 5.87
C VAL A 206 -8.22 6.83 6.72
N VAL A 207 -6.90 6.89 6.87
CA VAL A 207 -6.26 7.98 7.58
C VAL A 207 -6.30 9.25 6.73
N LEU A 208 -6.90 10.31 7.26
CA LEU A 208 -6.92 11.62 6.61
C LEU A 208 -5.54 12.26 6.72
N CYS A 209 -4.78 12.22 5.64
CA CYS A 209 -3.43 12.75 5.55
C CYS A 209 -3.22 13.41 4.18
N ASP A 210 -2.76 14.67 4.17
CA ASP A 210 -2.29 15.28 2.94
C ASP A 210 -0.92 14.70 2.57
N THR A 211 -0.82 14.07 1.41
CA THR A 211 0.40 13.41 0.96
C THR A 211 1.08 14.21 -0.17
N PHE A 212 2.39 14.40 -0.01
CA PHE A 212 3.23 15.19 -0.93
C PHE A 212 4.32 14.29 -1.50
N LYS A 213 4.13 13.86 -2.75
CA LYS A 213 5.06 12.95 -3.44
C LYS A 213 5.95 13.76 -4.38
N GLN A 214 7.26 13.74 -4.14
CA GLN A 214 8.25 14.33 -5.02
C GLN A 214 8.46 13.46 -6.27
N PRO A 215 8.78 14.05 -7.42
CA PRO A 215 9.03 13.33 -8.67
C PRO A 215 10.31 12.47 -8.60
N ASP A 216 10.46 11.60 -9.62
CA ASP A 216 11.70 10.83 -9.87
C ASP A 216 12.88 11.79 -10.00
N ALA A 217 13.95 11.55 -9.23
CA ALA A 217 15.11 12.44 -9.21
C ALA A 217 15.96 12.39 -10.50
N LEU A 218 15.73 11.39 -11.35
CA LEU A 218 16.33 11.29 -12.70
C LEU A 218 15.44 11.89 -13.79
N SER A 219 14.23 12.36 -13.44
CA SER A 219 13.33 13.00 -14.39
C SER A 219 13.67 14.48 -14.61
N PRO A 220 13.17 15.10 -15.68
CA PRO A 220 13.29 16.54 -15.88
C PRO A 220 12.65 17.37 -14.76
N GLU A 221 11.59 16.84 -14.12
CA GLU A 221 10.83 17.47 -13.03
C GLU A 221 11.51 17.31 -11.66
N ALA A 222 12.70 16.69 -11.59
CA ALA A 222 13.41 16.46 -10.34
C ALA A 222 13.64 17.75 -9.54
N GLU A 223 13.23 17.70 -8.28
CA GLU A 223 13.26 18.82 -7.35
C GLU A 223 14.59 18.91 -6.59
N ASN A 224 14.85 20.09 -6.00
CA ASN A 224 15.99 20.40 -5.11
C ASN A 224 17.40 20.22 -5.71
N LYS A 225 17.53 20.06 -7.02
CA LYS A 225 18.84 19.85 -7.69
C LYS A 225 19.84 21.01 -7.44
N VAL A 226 19.33 22.23 -7.30
CA VAL A 226 20.16 23.42 -7.08
C VAL A 226 20.96 23.38 -5.78
N ASN A 227 20.50 22.61 -4.80
CA ASN A 227 21.15 22.42 -3.50
C ASN A 227 22.04 21.18 -3.45
N LEU A 228 22.22 20.49 -4.58
CA LEU A 228 23.03 19.27 -4.69
C LEU A 228 24.19 19.48 -5.66
N ALA A 229 25.28 18.74 -5.46
CA ALA A 229 26.39 18.77 -6.40
C ALA A 229 25.95 18.32 -7.80
N PRO A 230 26.44 18.93 -8.89
CA PRO A 230 26.12 18.51 -10.26
C PRO A 230 26.30 17.00 -10.46
N GLY A 231 25.35 16.32 -11.10
CA GLY A 231 25.38 14.88 -11.33
C GLY A 231 25.25 14.03 -10.05
N TYR A 232 24.66 14.57 -8.97
CA TYR A 232 24.50 13.87 -7.69
C TYR A 232 23.74 12.55 -7.85
N TYR A 233 22.57 12.55 -8.50
CA TYR A 233 21.71 11.36 -8.61
C TYR A 233 22.31 10.33 -9.55
N GLU A 234 22.93 10.76 -10.64
CA GLU A 234 23.60 9.87 -11.58
C GLU A 234 24.74 9.10 -10.90
N ARG A 235 25.56 9.82 -10.12
CA ARG A 235 26.64 9.15 -9.32
C ARG A 235 26.07 8.23 -8.24
N LYS A 236 24.95 8.60 -7.61
CA LYS A 236 24.32 7.75 -6.58
C LYS A 236 23.65 6.52 -7.17
N ALA A 237 23.25 6.55 -8.43
CA ALA A 237 22.70 5.40 -9.15
C ALA A 237 23.77 4.42 -9.65
N GLN A 238 24.98 4.91 -9.92
CA GLN A 238 26.04 4.11 -10.50
C GLN A 238 26.44 2.92 -9.59
N GLY A 239 26.41 1.71 -10.13
CA GLY A 239 26.77 0.49 -9.43
C GLY A 239 25.77 0.05 -8.34
N ARG A 240 24.57 0.61 -8.33
CA ARG A 240 23.51 0.23 -7.37
C ARG A 240 22.50 -0.72 -8.01
N SER A 241 21.86 -1.53 -7.17
CA SER A 241 20.77 -2.40 -7.60
C SER A 241 19.56 -1.59 -8.10
N ASN A 242 18.76 -2.14 -9.01
CA ASN A 242 17.51 -1.52 -9.47
C ASN A 242 16.55 -1.26 -8.30
N ALA A 243 16.52 -2.14 -7.30
CA ALA A 243 15.70 -1.96 -6.10
C ALA A 243 16.11 -0.68 -5.34
N TYR A 244 17.41 -0.48 -5.13
CA TYR A 244 17.92 0.75 -4.51
C TYR A 244 17.57 2.00 -5.33
N ILE A 245 17.83 1.97 -6.63
CA ILE A 245 17.56 3.09 -7.55
C ILE A 245 16.06 3.43 -7.54
N ASN A 246 15.21 2.44 -7.59
CA ASN A 246 13.76 2.66 -7.60
C ASN A 246 13.28 3.34 -6.31
N VAL A 247 13.73 2.89 -5.15
CA VAL A 247 13.29 3.45 -3.86
C VAL A 247 13.93 4.79 -3.57
N PHE A 248 15.26 4.86 -3.61
CA PHE A 248 15.99 6.01 -3.06
C PHE A 248 16.24 7.13 -4.07
N ILE A 249 16.13 6.85 -5.36
CA ILE A 249 16.38 7.84 -6.41
C ILE A 249 15.10 8.14 -7.18
N ARG A 250 14.37 7.11 -7.63
CA ARG A 250 13.15 7.30 -8.42
C ARG A 250 11.88 7.50 -7.60
N ALA A 251 11.99 7.46 -6.28
CA ALA A 251 10.86 7.58 -5.36
C ALA A 251 9.70 6.61 -5.68
N LYS A 252 10.01 5.38 -6.10
CA LYS A 252 9.05 4.30 -6.34
C LYS A 252 8.96 3.38 -5.13
N TYR A 253 7.78 2.86 -4.87
CA TYR A 253 7.57 1.95 -3.73
C TYR A 253 8.48 0.72 -3.79
N ALA A 254 8.98 0.32 -2.62
CA ALA A 254 9.79 -0.86 -2.47
C ALA A 254 8.92 -2.13 -2.51
N LEU A 255 9.46 -3.19 -3.11
CA LEU A 255 8.96 -4.52 -2.84
C LEU A 255 9.20 -4.87 -1.36
N SER A 256 8.31 -5.66 -0.77
CA SER A 256 8.44 -6.06 0.64
C SER A 256 9.79 -6.74 0.90
N GLN A 257 10.51 -6.31 1.96
CA GLN A 257 11.71 -7.03 2.42
C GLN A 257 11.40 -8.46 2.89
N ALA A 258 10.12 -8.73 3.21
CA ALA A 258 9.65 -10.06 3.61
C ALA A 258 9.58 -11.04 2.43
N GLY A 259 9.78 -10.61 1.18
CA GLY A 259 9.78 -11.47 0.01
C GLY A 259 9.45 -10.74 -1.29
N LYS A 260 9.58 -11.48 -2.41
CA LYS A 260 9.26 -11.00 -3.76
C LYS A 260 7.85 -11.46 -4.13
N PRO A 261 6.87 -10.57 -4.44
CA PRO A 261 5.55 -11.00 -4.93
C PRO A 261 5.70 -11.91 -6.16
N VAL A 262 4.87 -12.95 -6.24
CA VAL A 262 4.99 -13.97 -7.31
C VAL A 262 4.81 -13.35 -8.71
N TYR A 263 3.88 -12.40 -8.83
CA TYR A 263 3.52 -11.73 -10.10
C TYR A 263 4.04 -10.30 -10.19
N TRP A 264 5.17 -9.99 -9.54
CA TRP A 264 5.69 -8.62 -9.38
C TRP A 264 6.05 -7.93 -10.71
N ASP A 265 6.42 -8.66 -11.73
CA ASP A 265 6.85 -8.18 -13.04
C ASP A 265 5.74 -8.18 -14.09
N THR A 266 4.69 -8.95 -13.91
CA THR A 266 3.57 -9.07 -14.83
C THR A 266 2.32 -8.33 -14.36
N PHE A 267 1.95 -8.41 -13.09
CA PHE A 267 0.80 -7.67 -12.55
C PHE A 267 1.08 -6.17 -12.46
N ARG A 268 0.17 -5.34 -12.96
CA ARG A 268 0.16 -3.87 -12.85
C ARG A 268 -1.20 -3.41 -12.37
N TYR A 269 -1.25 -2.75 -11.21
CA TYR A 269 -2.52 -2.28 -10.63
C TYR A 269 -3.28 -1.35 -11.58
N ASP A 270 -2.60 -0.36 -12.13
CA ASP A 270 -3.15 0.65 -13.04
C ASP A 270 -3.67 0.09 -14.37
N ARG A 271 -3.24 -1.10 -14.75
CA ARG A 271 -3.64 -1.80 -15.98
C ARG A 271 -4.69 -2.89 -15.76
N HIS A 272 -4.51 -3.68 -14.70
CA HIS A 272 -5.28 -4.91 -14.49
C HIS A 272 -6.46 -4.72 -13.52
N VAL A 273 -6.48 -3.63 -12.72
CA VAL A 273 -7.61 -3.35 -11.83
C VAL A 273 -8.51 -2.29 -12.46
N SER A 274 -9.78 -2.62 -12.61
CA SER A 274 -10.76 -1.69 -13.17
C SER A 274 -11.03 -0.54 -12.19
N LYS A 275 -11.24 0.67 -12.73
CA LYS A 275 -11.64 1.84 -11.93
C LYS A 275 -13.11 1.80 -11.50
N THR A 276 -13.92 1.02 -12.18
CA THR A 276 -15.36 0.85 -11.94
C THR A 276 -15.71 -0.62 -11.84
N PRO A 277 -16.82 -1.00 -11.17
CA PRO A 277 -17.26 -2.38 -11.15
C PRO A 277 -17.38 -2.95 -12.56
N LEU A 278 -16.96 -4.20 -12.74
CA LEU A 278 -17.00 -4.87 -14.03
C LEU A 278 -18.42 -5.40 -14.32
N TYR A 279 -18.80 -5.32 -15.58
CA TYR A 279 -20.06 -5.92 -16.05
C TYR A 279 -19.99 -7.44 -15.97
N ILE A 280 -21.07 -8.05 -15.47
CA ILE A 280 -21.29 -9.49 -15.43
C ILE A 280 -22.26 -9.81 -16.55
N ASP A 281 -21.82 -10.59 -17.53
CA ASP A 281 -22.69 -11.04 -18.59
C ASP A 281 -23.57 -12.19 -18.08
N PRO A 282 -24.93 -12.05 -18.07
CA PRO A 282 -25.80 -13.06 -17.52
C PRO A 282 -25.91 -14.33 -18.38
N TYR A 283 -25.42 -14.27 -19.61
CA TYR A 283 -25.49 -15.38 -20.58
C TYR A 283 -24.20 -16.20 -20.64
N LEU A 284 -23.09 -15.69 -20.12
CA LEU A 284 -21.82 -16.40 -20.13
C LEU A 284 -21.63 -17.20 -18.84
N PRO A 285 -20.99 -18.38 -18.92
CA PRO A 285 -20.67 -19.17 -17.73
C PRO A 285 -19.66 -18.46 -16.83
N VAL A 286 -19.75 -18.73 -15.54
CA VAL A 286 -18.81 -18.23 -14.53
C VAL A 286 -17.97 -19.39 -14.02
N ILE A 287 -16.67 -19.27 -14.12
CA ILE A 287 -15.71 -20.23 -13.62
C ILE A 287 -15.26 -19.80 -12.23
N VAL A 288 -15.42 -20.67 -11.26
CA VAL A 288 -14.91 -20.46 -9.90
C VAL A 288 -13.68 -21.32 -9.69
N GLY A 289 -12.53 -20.67 -9.73
CA GLY A 289 -11.29 -21.34 -9.31
C GLY A 289 -11.28 -21.51 -7.79
N GLN A 290 -11.25 -22.75 -7.31
CA GLN A 290 -11.49 -23.10 -5.91
C GLN A 290 -10.31 -23.80 -5.28
N ASP A 291 -9.80 -23.28 -4.17
CA ASP A 291 -8.95 -24.03 -3.25
C ASP A 291 -9.81 -24.63 -2.12
N PHE A 292 -9.49 -25.88 -1.74
CA PHE A 292 -10.20 -26.63 -0.73
C PHE A 292 -9.40 -26.70 0.57
N GLY A 293 -10.02 -27.14 1.64
CA GLY A 293 -9.40 -27.30 2.95
C GLY A 293 -10.16 -26.53 4.04
N LEU A 294 -9.48 -26.24 5.15
CA LEU A 294 -10.06 -25.48 6.27
C LEU A 294 -10.09 -23.97 6.03
N THR A 295 -9.43 -23.52 4.95
CA THR A 295 -9.47 -22.12 4.50
C THR A 295 -9.92 -22.07 3.03
N PRO A 296 -11.17 -22.51 2.75
CA PRO A 296 -11.64 -22.58 1.38
C PRO A 296 -11.75 -21.18 0.77
N ALA A 297 -11.29 -21.05 -0.47
CA ALA A 297 -11.32 -19.78 -1.16
C ALA A 297 -11.68 -19.96 -2.63
N GLY A 298 -12.63 -19.16 -3.12
CA GLY A 298 -13.09 -19.16 -4.50
C GLY A 298 -12.86 -17.83 -5.18
N LEU A 299 -12.28 -17.85 -6.39
CA LEU A 299 -12.13 -16.69 -7.26
C LEU A 299 -13.05 -16.84 -8.47
N TRP A 300 -13.99 -15.91 -8.63
CA TRP A 300 -15.06 -15.96 -9.63
C TRP A 300 -14.64 -15.22 -10.90
N MET A 301 -14.56 -15.92 -11.99
CA MET A 301 -14.03 -15.45 -13.27
C MET A 301 -15.02 -15.68 -14.42
N GLN A 302 -15.01 -14.81 -15.40
CA GLN A 302 -15.81 -14.93 -16.61
C GLN A 302 -14.98 -14.57 -17.82
N MET A 303 -14.96 -15.45 -18.82
CA MET A 303 -14.40 -15.13 -20.13
C MET A 303 -15.44 -14.36 -20.93
N GLN A 304 -15.07 -13.19 -21.41
CA GLN A 304 -15.92 -12.31 -22.20
C GLN A 304 -15.93 -12.73 -23.69
N HIS A 305 -16.89 -12.22 -24.46
CA HIS A 305 -17.01 -12.50 -25.88
C HIS A 305 -15.78 -12.13 -26.73
N ASP A 306 -14.99 -11.18 -26.26
CA ASP A 306 -13.73 -10.78 -26.90
C ASP A 306 -12.51 -11.60 -26.41
N GLY A 307 -12.75 -12.63 -25.61
CA GLY A 307 -11.72 -13.52 -25.07
C GLY A 307 -11.01 -12.98 -23.81
N ARG A 308 -11.30 -11.74 -23.37
CA ARG A 308 -10.76 -11.22 -22.12
C ARG A 308 -11.38 -11.93 -20.93
N ILE A 309 -10.63 -11.99 -19.84
CA ILE A 309 -11.08 -12.60 -18.60
C ILE A 309 -11.37 -11.51 -17.57
N HIS A 310 -12.57 -11.51 -17.05
CA HIS A 310 -12.97 -10.68 -15.93
C HIS A 310 -12.89 -11.49 -14.64
N ILE A 311 -12.09 -11.04 -13.67
CA ILE A 311 -12.11 -11.53 -12.29
C ILE A 311 -13.12 -10.66 -11.55
N LEU A 312 -14.27 -11.25 -11.21
CA LEU A 312 -15.48 -10.50 -10.83
C LEU A 312 -15.69 -10.41 -9.33
N ARG A 313 -15.47 -11.53 -8.61
CA ARG A 313 -15.72 -11.62 -7.15
C ARG A 313 -14.75 -12.60 -6.50
N GLU A 314 -14.65 -12.50 -5.19
CA GLU A 314 -13.88 -13.40 -4.35
C GLU A 314 -14.72 -13.90 -3.17
N THR A 315 -14.50 -15.13 -2.76
CA THR A 315 -15.18 -15.74 -1.60
C THR A 315 -14.17 -16.44 -0.71
N PRO A 316 -13.29 -15.72 0.00
CA PRO A 316 -12.41 -16.31 0.99
C PRO A 316 -13.20 -16.72 2.24
N ALA A 317 -12.74 -17.79 2.92
CA ALA A 317 -13.26 -18.20 4.22
C ALA A 317 -12.13 -18.74 5.10
N PHE A 318 -12.38 -18.75 6.41
CA PHE A 318 -11.42 -19.17 7.43
C PHE A 318 -12.09 -20.17 8.37
N ASP A 319 -11.35 -21.18 8.82
CA ASP A 319 -11.79 -22.22 9.76
C ASP A 319 -13.17 -22.80 9.41
N MET A 320 -13.33 -23.21 8.17
CA MET A 320 -14.62 -23.58 7.64
C MET A 320 -14.52 -24.80 6.71
N GLY A 321 -15.20 -25.87 7.03
CA GLY A 321 -15.31 -27.03 6.13
C GLY A 321 -16.16 -26.74 4.89
N THR A 322 -15.93 -27.48 3.82
CA THR A 322 -16.52 -27.28 2.47
C THR A 322 -18.06 -27.17 2.51
N LYS A 323 -18.75 -28.03 3.24
CA LYS A 323 -20.23 -27.99 3.34
C LYS A 323 -20.74 -26.67 3.93
N ARG A 324 -20.10 -26.18 5.01
CA ARG A 324 -20.44 -24.91 5.64
C ARG A 324 -20.11 -23.74 4.72
N TYR A 325 -18.97 -23.80 4.04
CA TYR A 325 -18.56 -22.80 3.04
C TYR A 325 -19.58 -22.66 1.91
N ILE A 326 -20.00 -23.79 1.31
CA ILE A 326 -21.01 -23.79 0.27
C ILE A 326 -22.30 -23.10 0.75
N LYS A 327 -22.75 -23.45 1.95
CA LYS A 327 -24.00 -22.88 2.50
C LYS A 327 -23.90 -21.40 2.84
N SER A 328 -22.79 -20.96 3.45
CA SER A 328 -22.69 -19.63 4.07
C SER A 328 -22.00 -18.57 3.20
N LYS A 329 -21.20 -18.98 2.22
CA LYS A 329 -20.43 -18.06 1.37
C LYS A 329 -20.74 -18.27 -0.11
N PHE A 330 -20.54 -19.47 -0.64
CA PHE A 330 -20.66 -19.78 -2.06
C PHE A 330 -22.08 -19.61 -2.60
N ASN A 331 -23.06 -20.25 -2.01
CA ASN A 331 -24.46 -20.19 -2.46
C ASN A 331 -25.08 -18.79 -2.30
N PRO A 332 -24.86 -18.02 -1.24
CA PRO A 332 -25.26 -16.62 -1.21
C PRO A 332 -24.69 -15.83 -2.37
N MET A 333 -23.38 -15.87 -2.63
CA MET A 333 -22.72 -15.19 -3.75
C MET A 333 -23.36 -15.61 -5.09
N ARG A 334 -23.48 -16.92 -5.33
CA ARG A 334 -24.11 -17.45 -6.54
C ARG A 334 -25.51 -16.89 -6.75
N LYS A 335 -26.37 -16.92 -5.73
CA LYS A 335 -27.78 -16.52 -5.84
C LYS A 335 -27.98 -15.00 -5.98
N THR A 336 -27.12 -14.21 -5.34
CA THR A 336 -27.28 -12.74 -5.34
C THR A 336 -26.56 -12.08 -6.51
N THR A 337 -25.40 -12.59 -6.89
CA THR A 337 -24.55 -11.94 -7.91
C THR A 337 -24.62 -12.63 -9.27
N PHE A 338 -24.84 -13.95 -9.30
CA PHE A 338 -24.86 -14.76 -10.52
C PHE A 338 -26.12 -15.63 -10.64
N PRO A 339 -27.33 -15.03 -10.55
CA PRO A 339 -28.60 -15.79 -10.44
C PRO A 339 -28.92 -16.62 -11.69
N THR A 340 -28.50 -16.16 -12.85
CA THR A 340 -28.80 -16.77 -14.17
C THR A 340 -27.60 -17.49 -14.79
N ASN A 341 -26.39 -17.20 -14.31
CA ASN A 341 -25.19 -17.78 -14.89
C ASN A 341 -25.05 -19.26 -14.55
N GLU A 342 -24.61 -20.07 -15.50
CA GLU A 342 -24.05 -21.38 -15.19
C GLU A 342 -22.74 -21.19 -14.42
N VAL A 343 -22.61 -21.89 -13.27
CA VAL A 343 -21.43 -21.78 -12.41
C VAL A 343 -20.70 -23.11 -12.39
N ILE A 344 -19.44 -23.07 -12.80
CA ILE A 344 -18.54 -24.23 -12.87
C ILE A 344 -17.39 -24.04 -11.89
N VAL A 345 -17.26 -24.94 -10.94
CA VAL A 345 -16.16 -24.96 -9.98
C VAL A 345 -15.00 -25.77 -10.54
N VAL A 346 -13.80 -25.20 -10.52
CA VAL A 346 -12.55 -25.87 -10.90
C VAL A 346 -11.59 -25.79 -9.73
N GLY A 347 -11.24 -26.91 -9.14
CA GLY A 347 -10.47 -26.91 -7.89
C GLY A 347 -9.31 -27.86 -7.86
N ASP A 348 -8.58 -27.81 -6.72
CA ASP A 348 -7.43 -28.65 -6.45
C ASP A 348 -7.77 -30.15 -6.70
N PRO A 349 -7.00 -30.86 -7.54
CA PRO A 349 -7.16 -32.30 -7.73
C PRO A 349 -7.10 -33.13 -6.42
N SER A 350 -6.42 -32.63 -5.39
CA SER A 350 -6.39 -33.30 -4.09
C SER A 350 -7.76 -33.38 -3.40
N GLY A 351 -8.69 -32.48 -3.76
CA GLY A 351 -10.08 -32.51 -3.28
C GLY A 351 -10.89 -33.75 -3.71
N VAL A 352 -10.33 -34.61 -4.56
CA VAL A 352 -10.86 -35.93 -4.91
C VAL A 352 -10.55 -36.96 -3.80
N ARG A 353 -9.53 -36.74 -2.95
CA ARG A 353 -9.16 -37.61 -1.87
C ARG A 353 -10.23 -37.58 -0.76
N ARG A 354 -10.53 -38.74 -0.19
CA ARG A 354 -11.43 -38.84 0.97
C ARG A 354 -10.77 -38.15 2.17
N ALA A 355 -11.54 -37.38 2.93
CA ALA A 355 -11.11 -36.99 4.26
C ALA A 355 -11.12 -38.23 5.18
N ASP A 356 -10.11 -38.35 6.04
CA ASP A 356 -9.96 -39.52 6.93
C ASP A 356 -11.15 -39.70 7.89
N SER A 357 -12.00 -38.68 8.05
CA SER A 357 -13.15 -38.68 8.97
C SER A 357 -14.52 -38.69 8.29
N ASP A 358 -14.60 -38.57 6.96
CA ASP A 358 -15.89 -38.47 6.23
C ASP A 358 -15.75 -39.10 4.83
N GLU A 359 -16.74 -39.90 4.40
CA GLU A 359 -16.74 -40.52 3.06
C GLU A 359 -16.96 -39.53 1.91
N ASN A 360 -17.21 -38.26 2.23
CA ASN A 360 -17.49 -37.22 1.25
C ASN A 360 -16.23 -36.46 0.81
N THR A 361 -16.01 -36.37 -0.49
CA THR A 361 -15.00 -35.48 -1.09
C THR A 361 -15.52 -34.08 -1.26
N CYS A 362 -14.65 -33.08 -1.32
CA CYS A 362 -15.05 -31.69 -1.58
C CYS A 362 -15.90 -31.57 -2.86
N PHE A 363 -15.53 -32.29 -3.91
CA PHE A 363 -16.28 -32.32 -5.17
C PHE A 363 -17.68 -32.92 -5.03
N LYS A 364 -17.85 -33.95 -4.17
CA LYS A 364 -19.15 -34.57 -3.89
C LYS A 364 -20.06 -33.59 -3.16
N GLU A 365 -19.53 -32.76 -2.24
CA GLU A 365 -20.31 -31.72 -1.56
C GLU A 365 -20.81 -30.64 -2.54
N PHE A 366 -20.00 -30.20 -3.49
CA PHE A 366 -20.45 -29.27 -4.55
C PHE A 366 -21.51 -29.94 -5.45
N LYS A 367 -21.32 -31.18 -5.85
CA LYS A 367 -22.30 -31.95 -6.64
C LYS A 367 -23.62 -32.11 -5.90
N ASN A 368 -23.60 -32.43 -4.60
CA ASN A 368 -24.78 -32.53 -3.76
C ASN A 368 -25.53 -31.18 -3.64
N ALA A 369 -24.82 -30.08 -3.75
CA ALA A 369 -25.39 -28.72 -3.79
C ALA A 369 -25.90 -28.31 -5.20
N GLY A 370 -25.88 -29.23 -6.18
CA GLY A 370 -26.29 -28.96 -7.57
C GLY A 370 -25.33 -28.07 -8.33
N ILE A 371 -24.02 -28.12 -8.01
CA ILE A 371 -22.98 -27.30 -8.64
C ILE A 371 -22.04 -28.23 -9.42
N LEU A 372 -21.81 -27.90 -10.69
CA LEU A 372 -20.83 -28.60 -11.52
C LEU A 372 -19.43 -28.30 -11.01
N ALA A 373 -18.71 -29.35 -10.57
CA ALA A 373 -17.36 -29.21 -10.05
C ALA A 373 -16.41 -30.21 -10.74
N LYS A 374 -15.25 -29.71 -11.18
CA LYS A 374 -14.22 -30.46 -11.91
C LYS A 374 -12.86 -30.27 -11.23
N ALA A 375 -12.04 -31.33 -11.27
CA ALA A 375 -10.65 -31.23 -10.83
C ALA A 375 -9.83 -30.49 -11.88
N ALA A 376 -8.92 -29.64 -11.46
CA ALA A 376 -7.92 -29.04 -12.33
C ALA A 376 -6.97 -30.12 -12.90
N PRO A 377 -6.31 -29.87 -14.05
CA PRO A 377 -5.45 -30.89 -14.70
C PRO A 377 -4.26 -31.33 -13.84
N THR A 378 -3.72 -30.43 -13.04
CA THR A 378 -2.55 -30.68 -12.18
C THR A 378 -2.54 -29.79 -10.97
N ASN A 379 -1.81 -30.19 -9.93
CA ASN A 379 -1.49 -29.38 -8.76
C ASN A 379 -0.01 -28.92 -8.76
N ASP A 380 0.71 -29.11 -9.88
CA ASP A 380 2.08 -28.66 -9.97
C ASP A 380 2.18 -27.14 -9.83
N PRO A 381 2.90 -26.61 -8.83
CA PRO A 381 2.98 -25.17 -8.58
C PRO A 381 3.50 -24.36 -9.76
N THR A 382 4.48 -24.86 -10.49
CA THR A 382 5.08 -24.16 -11.63
C THR A 382 4.06 -23.97 -12.75
N THR A 383 3.33 -25.03 -13.09
CA THR A 383 2.30 -25.00 -14.14
C THR A 383 1.15 -24.07 -13.79
N ARG A 384 0.66 -24.13 -12.54
CA ARG A 384 -0.50 -23.30 -12.14
C ARG A 384 -0.13 -21.83 -11.94
N ILE A 385 1.07 -21.53 -11.41
CA ILE A 385 1.56 -20.14 -11.30
C ILE A 385 1.67 -19.55 -12.71
N LYS A 386 2.29 -20.28 -13.64
CA LYS A 386 2.42 -19.83 -15.02
C LYS A 386 1.07 -19.58 -15.69
N ALA A 387 0.07 -20.43 -15.47
CA ALA A 387 -1.24 -20.25 -16.07
C ALA A 387 -1.93 -18.93 -15.67
N LEU A 388 -1.78 -18.50 -14.40
CA LEU A 388 -2.29 -17.20 -13.96
C LEU A 388 -1.38 -16.05 -14.42
N ASP A 389 -0.08 -16.25 -14.46
CA ASP A 389 0.89 -15.28 -14.96
C ASP A 389 0.64 -14.91 -16.43
N ASP A 390 0.37 -15.91 -17.26
CA ASP A 390 0.06 -15.72 -18.69
C ASP A 390 -1.21 -14.84 -18.90
N LEU A 391 -2.14 -14.78 -17.94
CA LEU A 391 -3.32 -13.90 -18.00
C LEU A 391 -2.96 -12.41 -17.80
N PHE A 392 -1.84 -12.10 -17.16
CA PHE A 392 -1.36 -10.71 -17.04
C PHE A 392 -0.63 -10.22 -18.30
N GLY A 393 -0.65 -11.00 -19.37
CA GLY A 393 -0.19 -10.61 -20.69
C GLY A 393 -1.10 -9.61 -21.39
N GLU A 394 -0.73 -9.27 -22.61
CA GLU A 394 -1.41 -8.26 -23.42
C GLU A 394 -1.93 -8.87 -24.73
N TYR A 395 -3.06 -8.36 -25.19
CA TYR A 395 -3.50 -8.56 -26.56
C TYR A 395 -2.61 -7.80 -27.56
N PRO A 396 -2.63 -8.17 -28.86
CA PRO A 396 -1.92 -7.42 -29.91
C PRO A 396 -2.29 -5.92 -29.97
N ASP A 397 -3.46 -5.54 -29.48
CA ASP A 397 -3.93 -4.14 -29.37
C ASP A 397 -3.50 -3.44 -28.08
N CYS A 398 -2.55 -4.00 -27.34
CA CYS A 398 -2.02 -3.49 -26.07
C CYS A 398 -3.04 -3.38 -24.93
N ARG A 399 -4.24 -3.99 -25.06
CA ARG A 399 -5.19 -4.08 -23.94
C ARG A 399 -4.83 -5.26 -23.01
N PRO A 400 -5.08 -5.17 -21.70
CA PRO A 400 -4.84 -6.28 -20.78
C PRO A 400 -5.78 -7.46 -21.09
N LEU A 401 -5.24 -8.68 -21.05
CA LEU A 401 -6.02 -9.91 -21.21
C LEU A 401 -6.95 -10.13 -20.02
N VAL A 402 -6.56 -9.71 -18.83
CA VAL A 402 -7.37 -9.83 -17.61
C VAL A 402 -7.70 -8.47 -17.01
N LEU A 403 -8.95 -8.31 -16.57
CA LEU A 403 -9.40 -7.20 -15.73
C LEU A 403 -9.95 -7.72 -14.42
N ILE A 404 -9.62 -7.04 -13.33
CA ILE A 404 -10.01 -7.38 -11.97
C ILE A 404 -11.00 -6.34 -11.46
N ASP A 405 -12.15 -6.79 -10.98
CA ASP A 405 -13.13 -5.93 -10.32
C ASP A 405 -12.55 -5.35 -9.02
N PRO A 406 -12.73 -4.05 -8.74
CA PRO A 406 -12.17 -3.40 -7.55
C PRO A 406 -12.70 -3.98 -6.23
N SER A 407 -13.78 -4.77 -6.25
CA SER A 407 -14.27 -5.48 -5.07
C SER A 407 -13.44 -6.70 -4.68
N CYS A 408 -12.54 -7.21 -5.55
CA CYS A 408 -11.63 -8.32 -5.28
C CYS A 408 -10.40 -7.87 -4.47
N LYS A 409 -10.62 -7.26 -3.31
CA LYS A 409 -9.59 -6.58 -2.53
C LYS A 409 -8.50 -7.52 -2.02
N SER A 410 -8.88 -8.70 -1.53
CA SER A 410 -7.91 -9.69 -1.00
C SER A 410 -7.04 -10.25 -2.12
N PHE A 411 -7.62 -10.51 -3.29
CA PHE A 411 -6.89 -10.97 -4.46
C PHE A 411 -5.94 -9.88 -4.98
N ILE A 412 -6.39 -8.64 -5.12
CA ILE A 412 -5.57 -7.50 -5.54
C ILE A 412 -4.38 -7.32 -4.60
N ARG A 413 -4.60 -7.35 -3.28
CA ARG A 413 -3.54 -7.25 -2.27
C ARG A 413 -2.56 -8.42 -2.37
N ALA A 414 -3.06 -9.62 -2.60
CA ALA A 414 -2.20 -10.79 -2.81
C ALA A 414 -1.27 -10.61 -4.01
N MET A 415 -1.78 -10.06 -5.12
CA MET A 415 -0.96 -9.76 -6.30
C MET A 415 0.10 -8.69 -6.03
N GLN A 416 -0.21 -7.72 -5.20
CA GLN A 416 0.70 -6.61 -4.89
C GLN A 416 1.79 -6.99 -3.89
N SER A 417 1.48 -7.82 -2.84
CA SER A 417 2.40 -7.99 -1.71
C SER A 417 2.33 -9.33 -0.98
N ASP A 418 1.15 -9.91 -0.78
CA ASP A 418 0.96 -10.95 0.24
C ASP A 418 1.28 -12.34 -0.28
N TYR A 419 1.05 -12.62 -1.58
CA TYR A 419 1.47 -13.86 -2.22
C TYR A 419 2.87 -13.71 -2.82
N LYS A 420 3.88 -14.21 -2.10
CA LYS A 420 5.29 -13.92 -2.37
C LYS A 420 6.20 -15.11 -2.09
N TYR A 421 7.38 -15.08 -2.71
CA TYR A 421 8.51 -15.92 -2.35
C TYR A 421 9.21 -15.33 -1.12
N ARG A 422 9.50 -16.13 -0.08
CA ARG A 422 10.24 -15.66 1.09
C ARG A 422 11.68 -15.33 0.73
N ARG A 423 12.22 -14.27 1.31
CA ARG A 423 13.64 -13.97 1.22
C ARG A 423 14.43 -14.90 2.15
N LEU A 424 15.49 -15.53 1.61
CA LEU A 424 16.40 -16.36 2.39
C LEU A 424 17.40 -15.47 3.14
N LYS A 425 17.46 -15.60 4.47
CA LYS A 425 18.24 -14.72 5.37
C LYS A 425 19.76 -14.91 5.30
N LEU A 426 20.28 -15.90 4.60
CA LEU A 426 21.67 -16.36 4.66
C LEU A 426 22.60 -15.79 3.59
N SER A 427 22.19 -14.84 2.78
CA SER A 427 22.95 -14.42 1.61
C SER A 427 23.06 -12.90 1.52
N VAL A 428 24.26 -12.41 1.18
CA VAL A 428 24.51 -11.03 0.72
C VAL A 428 23.80 -10.77 -0.61
N ALA A 429 23.49 -11.83 -1.38
CA ALA A 429 22.66 -11.78 -2.58
C ALA A 429 21.17 -11.89 -2.22
N GLU A 430 20.31 -11.25 -3.02
CA GLU A 430 18.86 -11.37 -2.90
C GLU A 430 18.41 -12.75 -3.41
N LEU A 431 18.48 -13.76 -2.54
CA LEU A 431 17.99 -15.10 -2.80
C LEU A 431 16.60 -15.25 -2.19
N TYR A 432 15.70 -15.86 -2.96
CA TYR A 432 14.33 -16.15 -2.56
C TYR A 432 14.08 -17.65 -2.56
N ASP A 433 13.07 -18.09 -1.80
CA ASP A 433 12.59 -19.46 -1.81
C ASP A 433 12.10 -19.82 -3.24
N ASP A 434 12.16 -21.09 -3.58
CA ASP A 434 11.66 -21.62 -4.87
C ASP A 434 10.14 -21.79 -4.90
N LYS A 435 9.48 -21.72 -3.73
CA LYS A 435 8.04 -21.85 -3.56
C LYS A 435 7.43 -20.63 -2.86
N PRO A 436 6.23 -20.22 -3.29
CA PRO A 436 5.50 -19.16 -2.60
C PRO A 436 5.21 -19.48 -1.15
N ASP A 437 5.23 -18.44 -0.32
CA ASP A 437 4.84 -18.53 1.08
C ASP A 437 3.34 -18.81 1.21
N LYS A 438 2.98 -19.85 1.95
CA LYS A 438 1.59 -20.25 2.22
C LYS A 438 1.10 -19.87 3.63
N THR A 439 1.86 -19.11 4.38
CA THR A 439 1.45 -18.71 5.75
C THR A 439 0.34 -17.66 5.76
N HIS A 440 0.20 -16.90 4.70
CA HIS A 440 -0.86 -15.90 4.59
C HIS A 440 -2.12 -16.51 3.96
N PRO A 441 -3.33 -16.29 4.51
CA PRO A 441 -4.58 -16.87 4.01
C PRO A 441 -4.91 -16.53 2.55
N CYS A 442 -4.41 -15.42 2.03
CA CYS A 442 -4.61 -15.02 0.63
C CYS A 442 -3.99 -16.02 -0.37
N SER A 443 -3.03 -16.87 0.06
CA SER A 443 -2.44 -17.89 -0.80
C SER A 443 -3.50 -18.85 -1.35
N HIS A 444 -4.50 -19.22 -0.53
CA HIS A 444 -5.59 -20.09 -0.94
C HIS A 444 -6.46 -19.48 -2.05
N LEU A 445 -6.71 -18.16 -1.96
CA LEU A 445 -7.47 -17.44 -2.98
C LEU A 445 -6.72 -17.38 -4.31
N VAL A 446 -5.40 -17.12 -4.26
CA VAL A 446 -4.56 -17.09 -5.45
C VAL A 446 -4.43 -18.48 -6.07
N GLU A 447 -4.21 -19.51 -5.27
CA GLU A 447 -4.17 -20.90 -5.74
C GLU A 447 -5.49 -21.32 -6.40
N GLY A 448 -6.63 -20.93 -5.82
CA GLY A 448 -7.94 -21.06 -6.47
C GLY A 448 -7.95 -20.38 -7.84
N GLY A 449 -7.51 -19.12 -7.92
CA GLY A 449 -7.40 -18.38 -9.17
C GLY A 449 -6.52 -19.06 -10.21
N GLN A 450 -5.41 -19.68 -9.79
CA GLN A 450 -4.52 -20.46 -10.66
C GLN A 450 -5.23 -21.69 -11.28
N TYR A 451 -6.07 -22.39 -10.52
CA TYR A 451 -6.86 -23.51 -11.05
C TYR A 451 -7.88 -23.04 -12.08
N GLY A 452 -8.56 -21.93 -11.81
CA GLY A 452 -9.48 -21.33 -12.76
C GLY A 452 -8.79 -20.84 -14.04
N ALA A 453 -7.63 -20.22 -13.92
CA ALA A 453 -6.81 -19.78 -15.04
C ALA A 453 -6.38 -20.94 -15.95
N MET A 454 -5.94 -22.07 -15.38
CA MET A 454 -5.62 -23.27 -16.14
C MET A 454 -6.79 -23.79 -16.95
N PHE A 455 -8.00 -23.73 -16.38
CA PHE A 455 -9.20 -24.17 -17.08
C PHE A 455 -9.58 -23.25 -18.22
N LEU A 456 -9.59 -21.93 -17.98
CA LEU A 456 -9.91 -20.92 -18.99
C LEU A 456 -8.91 -20.87 -20.14
N SER A 457 -7.64 -21.14 -19.86
CA SER A 457 -6.57 -21.20 -20.88
C SER A 457 -6.50 -22.54 -21.59
N SER A 458 -7.28 -23.54 -21.20
CA SER A 458 -7.25 -24.84 -21.83
C SER A 458 -7.96 -24.81 -23.19
N LYS A 459 -7.39 -25.47 -24.21
CA LYS A 459 -8.01 -25.66 -25.53
C LYS A 459 -9.37 -26.40 -25.48
N LYS A 460 -9.74 -26.96 -24.32
CA LYS A 460 -11.00 -27.68 -24.08
C LYS A 460 -12.10 -26.78 -23.53
N TYR A 461 -11.83 -25.52 -23.24
CA TYR A 461 -12.84 -24.59 -22.79
C TYR A 461 -13.36 -23.79 -23.99
N ASP A 462 -14.61 -24.01 -24.34
CA ASP A 462 -15.38 -23.15 -25.25
C ASP A 462 -16.62 -22.63 -24.48
N PRO A 463 -16.80 -21.32 -24.35
CA PRO A 463 -17.97 -20.75 -23.70
C PRO A 463 -19.29 -21.24 -24.31
N ALA A 464 -19.30 -21.53 -25.60
CA ALA A 464 -20.50 -21.99 -26.31
C ALA A 464 -21.01 -23.36 -25.81
N ASP A 465 -20.11 -24.22 -25.30
CA ASP A 465 -20.49 -25.55 -24.73
C ASP A 465 -21.36 -25.44 -23.48
N TYR A 466 -21.43 -24.25 -22.86
CA TYR A 466 -22.09 -23.99 -21.57
C TYR A 466 -23.26 -23.01 -21.70
N LEU A 467 -23.62 -22.59 -22.90
CA LEU A 467 -24.79 -21.75 -23.12
C LEU A 467 -26.07 -22.59 -23.07
N PRO A 468 -27.16 -22.06 -22.48
CA PRO A 468 -28.45 -22.76 -22.50
C PRO A 468 -28.93 -22.99 -23.94
N VAL A 469 -29.34 -24.20 -24.24
CA VAL A 469 -29.81 -24.62 -25.58
C VAL A 469 -31.07 -23.90 -26.04
N GLU A 470 -31.82 -23.25 -25.14
CA GLU A 470 -33.11 -22.62 -25.40
C GLU A 470 -33.05 -21.15 -25.81
N SER A 471 -31.86 -20.53 -25.97
CA SER A 471 -31.77 -19.07 -26.17
C SER A 471 -32.04 -18.60 -27.62
N GLY A 472 -32.25 -19.49 -28.59
CA GLY A 472 -32.43 -19.08 -30.01
C GLY A 472 -31.19 -18.32 -30.58
N PHE A 473 -30.09 -18.31 -29.87
CA PHE A 473 -28.88 -17.59 -30.19
C PHE A 473 -28.07 -18.38 -31.22
N ASN A 474 -27.85 -17.79 -32.39
CA ASN A 474 -27.07 -18.41 -33.45
C ASN A 474 -25.59 -18.08 -33.27
N PRO A 475 -24.72 -19.06 -32.90
CA PRO A 475 -23.28 -18.84 -32.68
C PRO A 475 -22.52 -18.27 -33.88
N LEU A 476 -23.07 -18.36 -35.09
CA LEU A 476 -22.45 -17.90 -36.34
C LEU A 476 -22.27 -16.37 -36.43
N PHE A 477 -22.90 -15.58 -35.52
CA PHE A 477 -22.71 -14.13 -35.47
C PHE A 477 -21.55 -13.67 -34.57
N MET A 478 -20.85 -14.57 -33.88
CA MET A 478 -19.74 -14.21 -32.96
C MET A 478 -18.42 -13.84 -33.64
N HIS A 479 -18.32 -14.01 -34.98
CA HIS A 479 -17.07 -13.76 -35.71
C HIS A 479 -17.05 -12.53 -36.63
N GLN A 480 -17.98 -11.57 -36.43
CA GLN A 480 -17.83 -10.31 -37.14
C GLN A 480 -17.00 -9.32 -36.30
N PRO A 481 -15.82 -8.89 -36.76
CA PRO A 481 -15.09 -7.82 -36.09
C PRO A 481 -15.92 -6.54 -36.14
N TYR A 482 -16.05 -5.88 -34.98
CA TYR A 482 -16.67 -4.55 -34.85
C TYR A 482 -16.06 -3.61 -35.91
N ARG A 483 -16.85 -3.17 -36.89
CA ARG A 483 -16.51 -2.06 -37.78
C ARG A 483 -17.06 -0.78 -37.14
N PRO A 484 -16.19 0.19 -36.79
CA PRO A 484 -16.70 1.50 -36.36
C PRO A 484 -17.50 2.14 -37.48
N ALA A 485 -18.65 2.67 -37.15
CA ALA A 485 -19.49 3.42 -38.09
C ALA A 485 -18.67 4.56 -38.70
N GLN A 486 -18.58 4.59 -40.03
CA GLN A 486 -18.07 5.75 -40.75
C GLN A 486 -18.99 6.93 -40.46
N LYS A 487 -18.44 8.03 -39.94
CA LYS A 487 -19.12 9.30 -39.87
C LYS A 487 -19.32 9.77 -41.31
N GLU A 488 -20.56 9.70 -41.79
CA GLU A 488 -20.97 10.48 -42.96
C GLU A 488 -20.94 11.96 -42.56
N GLY A 489 -20.20 12.71 -43.32
CA GLY A 489 -20.10 14.16 -43.17
C GLY A 489 -21.36 14.87 -43.64
N TYR A 490 -21.78 15.86 -42.88
CA TYR A 490 -22.36 17.12 -43.34
C TYR A 490 -21.83 18.23 -42.44
#